data_fe93e3e1686720b28a034c41e1377938
#
_entry.id   fe93e3e1686720b28a034c41e1377938
#
_cell.length_a   1.000
_cell.length_b   1.000
_cell.length_c   1.000
_cell.angle_alpha   90.00
_cell.angle_beta   90.00
_cell.angle_gamma   90.00
#
_symmetry.space_group_name_H-M   'P 1'
#
loop_
_entity.id
_entity.type
_entity.pdbx_description
1 polymer ?
#
loop_
_entity_poly.entity_id
_entity_poly.type
_entity_poly.pdbx_seq_one_letter_code
_entity_poly.pdbx_strand_id
1 'polypeptide(L)'
;IDELLKSDIVPNMTLYHWDLPYELQNLGGWLNRDVAKWFGEYAEIIFREFGDTVPLFATINEPIATYVGYACGAFAPGLKLDRFGKTANHNILLAHGEGVSAFRAANLKNSGIGIVVDIWKRHPARPDNEEDVSIARRENEESYLSYLNPIFKGRYSDYLLAKMEREGTMPEIRDGDM
;
A
#
# COMPACT_ATOMS: atom_id res chain seq x y z
N ILE A 1 10.19 1.26 -22.58
CA ILE A 1 8.78 1.31 -22.97
C ILE A 1 8.67 1.11 -24.48
N ASP A 2 9.36 1.88 -25.31
CA ASP A 2 9.26 1.86 -26.77
C ASP A 2 9.49 0.46 -27.38
N GLU A 3 10.45 -0.30 -26.87
CA GLU A 3 10.71 -1.67 -27.34
C GLU A 3 9.58 -2.65 -27.00
N LEU A 4 8.90 -2.44 -25.86
CA LEU A 4 7.70 -3.21 -25.51
C LEU A 4 6.57 -2.91 -26.49
N LEU A 5 6.31 -1.63 -26.74
CA LEU A 5 5.25 -1.19 -27.65
C LEU A 5 5.50 -1.64 -29.09
N LYS A 6 6.74 -1.58 -29.59
CA LYS A 6 7.13 -2.13 -30.91
C LYS A 6 6.89 -3.63 -31.04
N SER A 7 6.89 -4.33 -29.90
CA SER A 7 6.67 -5.77 -29.82
C SER A 7 5.23 -6.15 -29.46
N ASP A 8 4.29 -5.20 -29.53
CA ASP A 8 2.88 -5.35 -29.14
C ASP A 8 2.70 -5.82 -27.67
N ILE A 9 3.66 -5.46 -26.79
CA ILE A 9 3.58 -5.77 -25.36
C ILE A 9 3.03 -4.55 -24.63
N VAL A 10 1.93 -4.72 -23.93
CA VAL A 10 1.29 -3.69 -23.11
C VAL A 10 2.08 -3.47 -21.82
N PRO A 11 2.72 -2.30 -21.61
CA PRO A 11 3.42 -2.04 -20.36
C PRO A 11 2.45 -1.80 -19.20
N ASN A 12 2.79 -2.35 -18.02
CA ASN A 12 2.17 -2.03 -16.74
C ASN A 12 3.28 -1.50 -15.83
N MET A 13 3.23 -0.22 -15.50
CA MET A 13 4.27 0.45 -14.73
C MET A 13 3.91 0.51 -13.25
N THR A 14 4.74 -0.09 -12.40
CA THR A 14 4.63 0.02 -10.95
C THR A 14 5.55 1.15 -10.46
N LEU A 15 4.99 2.15 -9.75
CA LEU A 15 5.72 3.33 -9.33
C LEU A 15 6.66 3.04 -8.14
N TYR A 16 6.23 2.21 -7.20
CA TYR A 16 7.04 1.81 -6.05
C TYR A 16 7.05 0.29 -5.91
N HIS A 17 8.26 -0.28 -5.98
CA HIS A 17 8.49 -1.71 -5.81
C HIS A 17 9.63 -1.97 -4.81
N TRP A 18 9.50 -1.37 -3.60
CA TRP A 18 10.34 -1.55 -2.41
C TRP A 18 11.69 -0.80 -2.41
N ASP A 19 11.89 0.06 -3.35
CA ASP A 19 13.14 0.79 -3.64
C ASP A 19 13.12 2.25 -3.20
N LEU A 20 12.73 2.51 -1.93
CA LEU A 20 12.72 3.86 -1.38
C LEU A 20 14.13 4.48 -1.44
N PRO A 21 14.30 5.69 -2.02
CA PRO A 21 15.57 6.40 -2.00
C PRO A 21 16.15 6.55 -0.60
N TYR A 22 17.46 6.32 -0.46
CA TYR A 22 18.13 6.35 0.84
C TYR A 22 17.98 7.70 1.55
N GLU A 23 17.96 8.80 0.80
CA GLU A 23 17.74 10.14 1.32
C GLU A 23 16.39 10.26 2.02
N LEU A 24 15.33 9.68 1.44
CA LEU A 24 14.00 9.66 2.05
C LEU A 24 13.97 8.75 3.28
N GLN A 25 14.72 7.64 3.25
CA GLN A 25 14.87 6.78 4.43
C GLN A 25 15.55 7.52 5.59
N ASN A 26 16.55 8.37 5.32
CA ASN A 26 17.20 9.21 6.35
C ASN A 26 16.27 10.28 6.94
N LEU A 27 15.24 10.68 6.20
CA LEU A 27 14.18 11.59 6.68
C LEU A 27 13.06 10.86 7.44
N GLY A 28 13.23 9.57 7.74
CA GLY A 28 12.28 8.74 8.48
C GLY A 28 11.57 7.69 7.62
N GLY A 29 11.76 7.69 6.30
CA GLY A 29 11.16 6.74 5.38
C GLY A 29 9.64 6.68 5.52
N TRP A 30 9.07 5.48 5.45
CA TRP A 30 7.63 5.29 5.61
C TRP A 30 7.08 5.56 7.01
N LEU A 31 7.93 5.85 8.02
CA LEU A 31 7.48 6.35 9.33
C LEU A 31 7.19 7.86 9.30
N ASN A 32 7.76 8.57 8.34
CA ASN A 32 7.47 9.99 8.12
C ASN A 32 6.24 10.12 7.21
N ARG A 33 5.19 10.76 7.70
CA ARG A 33 3.94 10.96 6.97
C ARG A 33 4.12 11.75 5.67
N ASP A 34 5.08 12.69 5.64
CA ASP A 34 5.32 13.54 4.46
C ASP A 34 5.80 12.73 3.24
N VAL A 35 6.30 11.51 3.45
CA VAL A 35 6.69 10.61 2.34
C VAL A 35 5.52 10.31 1.41
N ALA A 36 4.30 10.29 1.93
CA ALA A 36 3.10 10.08 1.11
C ALA A 36 2.92 11.23 0.10
N LYS A 37 3.10 12.47 0.54
CA LYS A 37 3.04 13.65 -0.31
C LYS A 37 4.16 13.65 -1.35
N TRP A 38 5.38 13.36 -0.94
CA TRP A 38 6.53 13.26 -1.88
C TRP A 38 6.32 12.17 -2.93
N PHE A 39 5.66 11.07 -2.54
CA PHE A 39 5.27 10.04 -3.50
C PHE A 39 4.23 10.56 -4.51
N GLY A 40 3.26 11.37 -4.08
CA GLY A 40 2.32 12.05 -4.98
C GLY A 40 3.04 12.95 -6.00
N GLU A 41 3.99 13.77 -5.54
CA GLU A 41 4.82 14.63 -6.40
C GLU A 41 5.64 13.80 -7.41
N TYR A 42 6.22 12.69 -6.98
CA TYR A 42 6.89 11.74 -7.88
C TYR A 42 5.92 11.14 -8.91
N ALA A 43 4.74 10.73 -8.47
CA ALA A 43 3.71 10.17 -9.34
C ALA A 43 3.26 11.17 -10.43
N GLU A 44 3.12 12.46 -10.11
CA GLU A 44 2.83 13.51 -11.09
C GLU A 44 3.87 13.56 -12.21
N ILE A 45 5.15 13.45 -11.86
CA ILE A 45 6.25 13.43 -12.84
C ILE A 45 6.09 12.22 -13.76
N ILE A 46 5.86 11.03 -13.18
CA ILE A 46 5.70 9.79 -13.96
C ILE A 46 4.51 9.88 -14.91
N PHE A 47 3.36 10.38 -14.46
CA PHE A 47 2.17 10.51 -15.33
C PHE A 47 2.35 11.53 -16.42
N ARG A 48 3.06 12.62 -16.15
CA ARG A 48 3.39 13.60 -17.19
C ARG A 48 4.33 13.05 -18.27
N GLU A 49 5.32 12.25 -17.87
CA GLU A 49 6.34 11.73 -18.79
C GLU A 49 5.88 10.48 -19.56
N PHE A 50 5.01 9.65 -18.96
CA PHE A 50 4.68 8.33 -19.50
C PHE A 50 3.16 8.10 -19.70
N GLY A 51 2.32 9.04 -19.32
CA GLY A 51 0.87 8.87 -19.34
C GLY A 51 0.28 8.65 -20.73
N ASP A 52 0.92 9.15 -21.77
CA ASP A 52 0.48 8.97 -23.16
C ASP A 52 0.87 7.59 -23.73
N THR A 53 1.84 6.91 -23.13
CA THR A 53 2.43 5.67 -23.66
C THR A 53 2.16 4.45 -22.79
N VAL A 54 1.90 4.63 -21.48
CA VAL A 54 1.65 3.54 -20.54
C VAL A 54 0.16 3.48 -20.22
N PRO A 55 -0.54 2.41 -20.61
CA PRO A 55 -1.97 2.30 -20.37
C PRO A 55 -2.32 1.79 -18.96
N LEU A 56 -1.39 1.16 -18.25
CA LEU A 56 -1.64 0.59 -16.92
C LEU A 56 -0.56 1.04 -15.93
N PHE A 57 -1.00 1.55 -14.79
CA PHE A 57 -0.15 1.92 -13.68
C PHE A 57 -0.55 1.19 -12.40
N ALA A 58 0.43 0.82 -11.60
CA ALA A 58 0.24 0.43 -10.22
C ALA A 58 1.03 1.40 -9.32
N THR A 59 0.39 1.94 -8.30
CA THR A 59 1.07 2.86 -7.37
C THR A 59 2.15 2.12 -6.59
N ILE A 60 1.79 1.03 -5.93
CA ILE A 60 2.61 0.32 -4.95
C ILE A 60 2.47 -1.18 -5.21
N ASN A 61 3.61 -1.89 -5.19
CA ASN A 61 3.62 -3.33 -5.15
C ASN A 61 3.65 -3.83 -3.71
N GLU A 62 2.66 -4.62 -3.35
CA GLU A 62 2.56 -5.37 -2.08
C GLU A 62 2.94 -4.53 -0.84
N PRO A 63 2.04 -3.68 -0.34
CA PRO A 63 2.32 -2.86 0.85
C PRO A 63 2.78 -3.67 2.07
N ILE A 64 2.45 -4.96 2.12
CA ILE A 64 2.91 -5.89 3.17
C ILE A 64 4.44 -5.91 3.31
N ALA A 65 5.18 -5.78 2.21
CA ALA A 65 6.64 -5.76 2.24
C ALA A 65 7.18 -4.58 3.05
N THR A 66 6.52 -3.41 2.96
CA THR A 66 6.85 -2.24 3.81
C THR A 66 6.62 -2.56 5.28
N TYR A 67 5.44 -3.10 5.64
CA TYR A 67 5.19 -3.52 7.01
C TYR A 67 6.28 -4.47 7.53
N VAL A 68 6.60 -5.51 6.76
CA VAL A 68 7.60 -6.52 7.12
C VAL A 68 8.99 -5.89 7.25
N GLY A 69 9.33 -4.95 6.36
CA GLY A 69 10.63 -4.23 6.40
C GLY A 69 10.82 -3.38 7.65
N TYR A 70 9.76 -2.73 8.13
CA TYR A 70 9.80 -1.89 9.32
C TYR A 70 9.52 -2.65 10.63
N ALA A 71 8.64 -3.65 10.62
CA ALA A 71 8.26 -4.38 11.83
C ALA A 71 9.25 -5.49 12.20
N CYS A 72 9.59 -6.36 11.26
CA CYS A 72 10.39 -7.57 11.52
C CYS A 72 11.76 -7.58 10.83
N GLY A 73 12.02 -6.67 9.93
CA GLY A 73 13.32 -6.51 9.28
C GLY A 73 13.67 -7.57 8.22
N ALA A 74 12.65 -8.29 7.68
CA ALA A 74 12.89 -9.30 6.66
C ALA A 74 13.06 -8.72 5.25
N PHE A 75 12.61 -7.48 5.04
CA PHE A 75 12.84 -6.69 3.83
C PHE A 75 13.51 -5.37 4.17
N ALA A 76 13.93 -4.60 3.15
CA ALA A 76 14.41 -3.24 3.36
C ALA A 76 13.32 -2.37 4.04
N PRO A 77 13.69 -1.47 4.94
CA PRO A 77 15.04 -1.07 5.37
C PRO A 77 15.67 -1.97 6.43
N GLY A 78 15.08 -3.11 6.77
CA GLY A 78 15.65 -4.08 7.71
C GLY A 78 15.51 -3.68 9.18
N LEU A 79 14.53 -2.84 9.50
CA LEU A 79 14.27 -2.40 10.87
C LEU A 79 13.46 -3.44 11.65
N LYS A 80 13.58 -3.41 12.97
CA LYS A 80 12.82 -4.28 13.89
C LYS A 80 12.07 -3.40 14.89
N LEU A 81 11.13 -2.64 14.36
CA LEU A 81 10.37 -1.61 15.09
C LEU A 81 8.91 -2.03 15.30
N ASP A 82 8.67 -3.29 15.51
CA ASP A 82 7.39 -3.99 15.68
C ASP A 82 6.14 -3.10 15.78
N ARG A 83 6.07 -2.27 16.85
CA ARG A 83 4.98 -1.33 17.10
C ARG A 83 4.79 -0.23 16.04
N PHE A 84 5.82 0.10 15.26
CA PHE A 84 5.77 1.15 14.24
C PHE A 84 5.49 0.63 12.82
N GLY A 85 5.46 -0.68 12.62
CA GLY A 85 5.12 -1.28 11.33
C GLY A 85 3.72 -0.85 10.83
N LYS A 86 2.76 -0.66 11.74
CA LYS A 86 1.42 -0.16 11.38
C LYS A 86 1.43 1.29 10.92
N THR A 87 2.31 2.13 11.46
CA THR A 87 2.51 3.51 10.99
C THR A 87 3.06 3.52 9.56
N ALA A 88 4.10 2.74 9.27
CA ALA A 88 4.64 2.61 7.93
C ALA A 88 3.57 2.10 6.94
N ASN A 89 2.77 1.12 7.38
CA ASN A 89 1.68 0.56 6.60
C ASN A 89 0.58 1.58 6.29
N HIS A 90 0.23 2.43 7.24
CA HIS A 90 -0.74 3.50 7.04
C HIS A 90 -0.22 4.55 6.06
N ASN A 91 1.01 5.02 6.25
CA ASN A 91 1.61 6.04 5.40
C ASN A 91 1.78 5.58 3.93
N ILE A 92 2.04 4.29 3.69
CA ILE A 92 2.11 3.78 2.32
C ILE A 92 0.71 3.73 1.67
N LEU A 93 -0.35 3.53 2.44
CA LEU A 93 -1.72 3.63 1.94
C LEU A 93 -2.11 5.10 1.63
N LEU A 94 -1.65 6.05 2.44
CA LEU A 94 -1.77 7.48 2.10
C LEU A 94 -1.05 7.80 0.80
N ALA A 95 0.16 7.27 0.59
CA ALA A 95 0.89 7.44 -0.65
C ALA A 95 0.13 6.87 -1.85
N HIS A 96 -0.54 5.72 -1.69
CA HIS A 96 -1.46 5.23 -2.73
C HIS A 96 -2.54 6.26 -3.06
N GLY A 97 -3.18 6.84 -2.06
CA GLY A 97 -4.20 7.89 -2.22
C GLY A 97 -3.68 9.12 -2.95
N GLU A 98 -2.50 9.63 -2.57
CA GLU A 98 -1.83 10.74 -3.25
C GLU A 98 -1.49 10.41 -4.71
N GLY A 99 -0.96 9.21 -4.97
CA GLY A 99 -0.70 8.74 -6.33
C GLY A 99 -1.96 8.64 -7.18
N VAL A 100 -3.08 8.17 -6.63
CA VAL A 100 -4.38 8.14 -7.32
C VAL A 100 -4.91 9.56 -7.58
N SER A 101 -4.71 10.48 -6.65
CA SER A 101 -5.09 11.88 -6.79
C SER A 101 -4.29 12.55 -7.92
N ALA A 102 -2.98 12.33 -7.96
CA ALA A 102 -2.10 12.79 -9.03
C ALA A 102 -2.53 12.22 -10.41
N PHE A 103 -2.86 10.92 -10.46
CA PHE A 103 -3.35 10.28 -11.68
C PHE A 103 -4.65 10.91 -12.20
N ARG A 104 -5.60 11.17 -11.31
CA ARG A 104 -6.86 11.82 -11.66
C ARG A 104 -6.64 13.24 -12.16
N ALA A 105 -5.74 13.99 -11.52
CA ALA A 105 -5.36 15.35 -11.95
C ALA A 105 -4.70 15.36 -13.34
N ALA A 106 -3.91 14.35 -13.68
CA ALA A 106 -3.28 14.20 -15.00
C ALA A 106 -4.30 13.95 -16.12
N ASN A 107 -5.53 13.53 -15.80
CA ASN A 107 -6.64 13.35 -16.75
C ASN A 107 -6.30 12.49 -17.98
N LEU A 108 -5.57 11.43 -17.79
CA LEU A 108 -5.17 10.48 -18.83
C LEU A 108 -6.40 9.73 -19.38
N LYS A 109 -6.57 9.72 -20.70
CA LYS A 109 -7.82 9.24 -21.34
C LYS A 109 -7.89 7.73 -21.51
N ASN A 110 -6.73 7.06 -21.66
CA ASN A 110 -6.65 5.66 -22.05
C ASN A 110 -5.83 4.84 -21.03
N SER A 111 -5.68 5.35 -19.82
CA SER A 111 -4.87 4.70 -18.81
C SER A 111 -5.71 4.37 -17.56
N GLY A 112 -5.29 3.34 -16.85
CA GLY A 112 -5.85 2.92 -15.56
C GLY A 112 -4.80 2.91 -14.47
N ILE A 113 -5.23 3.09 -13.22
CA ILE A 113 -4.37 3.01 -12.05
C ILE A 113 -4.94 2.08 -11.00
N GLY A 114 -4.07 1.36 -10.31
CA GLY A 114 -4.44 0.49 -9.20
C GLY A 114 -3.31 0.34 -8.19
N ILE A 115 -3.41 -0.69 -7.40
CA ILE A 115 -2.41 -1.14 -6.43
C ILE A 115 -2.26 -2.66 -6.57
N VAL A 116 -1.06 -3.18 -6.35
CA VAL A 116 -0.85 -4.63 -6.29
C VAL A 116 -0.91 -5.07 -4.83
N VAL A 117 -1.87 -5.91 -4.49
CA VAL A 117 -2.04 -6.46 -3.14
C VAL A 117 -1.91 -7.98 -3.19
N ASP A 118 -1.03 -8.50 -2.36
CA ASP A 118 -0.89 -9.94 -2.14
C ASP A 118 -2.06 -10.47 -1.28
N ILE A 119 -2.85 -11.38 -1.84
CA ILE A 119 -4.08 -11.88 -1.22
C ILE A 119 -3.94 -13.35 -0.85
N TRP A 120 -3.57 -13.61 0.40
CA TRP A 120 -3.52 -14.94 0.98
C TRP A 120 -4.73 -15.17 1.88
N LYS A 121 -5.88 -15.45 1.25
CA LYS A 121 -7.12 -15.68 2.00
C LYS A 121 -7.03 -16.93 2.87
N ARG A 122 -7.30 -16.77 4.16
CA ARG A 122 -7.41 -17.87 5.12
C ARG A 122 -8.82 -18.43 5.12
N HIS A 123 -8.93 -19.74 5.11
CA HIS A 123 -10.17 -20.48 5.23
C HIS A 123 -10.16 -21.25 6.55
N PRO A 124 -11.33 -21.42 7.22
CA PRO A 124 -11.39 -22.25 8.41
C PRO A 124 -11.07 -23.70 8.07
N ALA A 125 -10.30 -24.37 8.92
CA ALA A 125 -9.99 -25.80 8.74
C ALA A 125 -11.26 -26.66 8.86
N ARG A 126 -12.17 -26.24 9.74
CA ARG A 126 -13.49 -26.84 9.95
C ARG A 126 -14.56 -25.76 9.76
N PRO A 127 -15.26 -25.73 8.63
CA PRO A 127 -16.24 -24.66 8.34
C PRO A 127 -17.39 -24.54 9.37
N ASP A 128 -17.74 -25.64 10.02
CA ASP A 128 -18.80 -25.70 11.04
C ASP A 128 -18.30 -25.44 12.47
N ASN A 129 -17.00 -25.17 12.65
CA ASN A 129 -16.41 -24.85 13.93
C ASN A 129 -16.26 -23.35 14.10
N GLU A 130 -16.96 -22.75 15.06
CA GLU A 130 -16.98 -21.29 15.28
C GLU A 130 -15.59 -20.72 15.61
N GLU A 131 -14.73 -21.46 16.30
CA GLU A 131 -13.38 -21.03 16.65
C GLU A 131 -12.51 -20.94 15.38
N ASP A 132 -12.52 -21.96 14.51
CA ASP A 132 -11.77 -21.96 13.25
C ASP A 132 -12.24 -20.84 12.32
N VAL A 133 -13.55 -20.61 12.24
CA VAL A 133 -14.15 -19.51 11.48
C VAL A 133 -13.70 -18.15 12.03
N SER A 134 -13.70 -18.01 13.37
CA SER A 134 -13.26 -16.78 14.03
C SER A 134 -11.78 -16.49 13.80
N ILE A 135 -10.92 -17.52 13.87
CA ILE A 135 -9.48 -17.40 13.60
C ILE A 135 -9.25 -16.97 12.14
N ALA A 136 -9.83 -17.68 11.18
CA ALA A 136 -9.67 -17.37 9.77
C ALA A 136 -10.14 -15.94 9.44
N ARG A 137 -11.25 -15.48 10.04
CA ARG A 137 -11.75 -14.11 9.89
C ARG A 137 -10.74 -13.09 10.41
N ARG A 138 -10.23 -13.28 11.64
CA ARG A 138 -9.25 -12.35 12.24
C ARG A 138 -7.97 -12.25 11.41
N GLU A 139 -7.42 -13.39 10.98
CA GLU A 139 -6.22 -13.39 10.14
C GLU A 139 -6.44 -12.69 8.79
N ASN A 140 -7.62 -12.82 8.18
CA ASN A 140 -7.95 -12.08 6.97
C ASN A 140 -8.04 -10.57 7.21
N GLU A 141 -8.62 -10.12 8.34
CA GLU A 141 -8.68 -8.71 8.74
C GLU A 141 -7.28 -8.11 8.99
N GLU A 142 -6.37 -8.88 9.55
CA GLU A 142 -4.99 -8.46 9.85
C GLU A 142 -4.07 -8.48 8.62
N SER A 143 -4.39 -9.29 7.62
CA SER A 143 -3.64 -9.41 6.38
C SER A 143 -4.20 -8.52 5.26
N TYR A 144 -4.65 -9.08 4.17
CA TYR A 144 -5.03 -8.34 2.96
C TYR A 144 -6.20 -7.36 3.16
N LEU A 145 -7.13 -7.63 4.08
CA LEU A 145 -8.23 -6.71 4.36
C LEU A 145 -7.77 -5.44 5.09
N SER A 146 -6.60 -5.46 5.74
CA SER A 146 -5.98 -4.26 6.30
C SER A 146 -5.56 -3.23 5.23
N TYR A 147 -5.44 -3.67 3.98
CA TYR A 147 -5.20 -2.83 2.80
C TYR A 147 -6.49 -2.55 2.03
N LEU A 148 -7.27 -3.59 1.73
CA LEU A 148 -8.46 -3.44 0.88
C LEU A 148 -9.58 -2.64 1.56
N ASN A 149 -9.78 -2.79 2.87
CA ASN A 149 -10.83 -2.02 3.54
C ASN A 149 -10.58 -0.50 3.51
N PRO A 150 -9.38 0.04 3.84
CA PRO A 150 -9.10 1.47 3.67
C PRO A 150 -9.29 1.94 2.23
N ILE A 151 -8.81 1.19 1.24
CA ILE A 151 -8.87 1.58 -0.18
C ILE A 151 -10.31 1.60 -0.71
N PHE A 152 -11.12 0.58 -0.41
CA PHE A 152 -12.45 0.43 -1.01
C PHE A 152 -13.60 0.86 -0.11
N LYS A 153 -13.40 0.93 1.20
CA LYS A 153 -14.44 1.32 2.18
C LYS A 153 -14.13 2.62 2.92
N GLY A 154 -12.94 3.20 2.68
CA GLY A 154 -12.51 4.42 3.34
C GLY A 154 -12.28 4.26 4.85
N ARG A 155 -12.05 3.04 5.36
CA ARG A 155 -11.83 2.80 6.79
C ARG A 155 -11.22 1.45 7.08
N TYR A 156 -10.49 1.34 8.16
CA TYR A 156 -10.13 0.05 8.76
C TYR A 156 -11.36 -0.63 9.37
N SER A 157 -11.29 -1.95 9.56
CA SER A 157 -12.34 -2.65 10.31
C SER A 157 -12.29 -2.33 11.80
N ASP A 158 -13.44 -2.37 12.47
CA ASP A 158 -13.54 -2.12 13.91
C ASP A 158 -12.67 -3.10 14.71
N TYR A 159 -12.55 -4.34 14.23
CA TYR A 159 -11.66 -5.34 14.82
C TYR A 159 -10.19 -4.89 14.77
N LEU A 160 -9.72 -4.42 13.61
CA LEU A 160 -8.33 -4.01 13.43
C LEU A 160 -8.01 -2.75 14.23
N LEU A 161 -8.92 -1.78 14.27
CA LEU A 161 -8.78 -0.57 15.09
C LEU A 161 -8.67 -0.93 16.57
N ALA A 162 -9.59 -1.74 17.10
CA ALA A 162 -9.56 -2.18 18.51
C ALA A 162 -8.29 -2.98 18.84
N LYS A 163 -7.77 -3.76 17.89
CA LYS A 163 -6.51 -4.48 18.06
C LYS A 163 -5.32 -3.51 18.13
N MET A 164 -5.21 -2.58 17.20
CA MET A 164 -4.13 -1.60 17.17
C MET A 164 -4.13 -0.71 18.42
N GLU A 165 -5.30 -0.31 18.92
CA GLU A 165 -5.45 0.45 20.16
C GLU A 165 -4.95 -0.35 21.36
N ARG A 166 -5.41 -1.59 21.53
CA ARG A 166 -4.99 -2.50 22.62
C ARG A 166 -3.49 -2.77 22.62
N GLU A 167 -2.89 -2.88 21.44
CA GLU A 167 -1.45 -3.15 21.27
C GLU A 167 -0.58 -1.87 21.28
N GLY A 168 -1.19 -0.70 21.30
CA GLY A 168 -0.46 0.57 21.23
C GLY A 168 0.26 0.77 19.90
N THR A 169 -0.30 0.24 18.80
CA THR A 169 0.26 0.29 17.45
C THR A 169 -0.56 1.15 16.49
N MET A 170 -1.51 1.93 17.03
CA MET A 170 -2.39 2.80 16.25
C MET A 170 -1.57 3.84 15.50
N PRO A 171 -1.67 3.92 14.16
CA PRO A 171 -1.09 5.02 13.41
C PRO A 171 -1.85 6.33 13.67
N GLU A 172 -1.26 7.45 13.32
CA GLU A 172 -1.98 8.72 13.31
C GLU A 172 -2.94 8.77 12.13
N ILE A 173 -4.23 8.59 12.40
CA ILE A 173 -5.31 8.70 11.41
C ILE A 173 -5.95 10.07 11.55
N ARG A 174 -6.01 10.83 10.44
CA ARG A 174 -6.62 12.18 10.37
C ARG A 174 -7.89 12.14 9.53
N ASP A 175 -8.73 13.13 9.71
CA ASP A 175 -9.90 13.34 8.84
C ASP A 175 -9.42 13.51 7.39
N GLY A 176 -10.01 12.75 6.48
CA GLY A 176 -9.66 12.78 5.06
C GLY A 176 -8.52 11.85 4.62
N ASP A 177 -7.97 11.03 5.51
CA ASP A 177 -6.94 10.04 5.16
C ASP A 177 -7.49 8.88 4.32
N MET A 178 -8.80 8.65 4.34
CA MET A 178 -9.44 7.50 3.69
C MET A 178 -10.77 7.90 3.03
#